data_0f756cef98062b6430457c38f8b5b1d7
#
_entry.id   0f756cef98062b6430457c38f8b5b1d7
#
_cell.length_a   1.000
_cell.length_b   1.000
_cell.length_c   1.000
_cell.angle_alpha   90.00
_cell.angle_beta   90.00
_cell.angle_gamma   90.00
#
_symmetry.space_group_name_H-M   'P 1'
#
loop_
_entity.id
_entity.type
_entity.pdbx_description
1 polymer ?
#
loop_
_entity_poly.entity_id
_entity_poly.type
_entity_poly.pdbx_seq_one_letter_code
_entity_poly.pdbx_strand_id
1 'polypeptide(L)'
;MVKDYLTVVIPTKNESELIDITLGHLNKQHNINGTKVIICDCSDDNTLEIVNSGKYKNLDIVITDGGLPSVARNNGASLCITPYVLFMDADIFLVNINTINDTLNLIKNNNLHLVTTKFRVRGFYSFVFPIFEFFRDLTVYKAPCAIGGFMLFDIFEFNRVGGFVNEDKFAEDFHLSMKINPFRFHVSPHKIYTTDRRFKKKGLFYMLKMSYLSYANKNNPEFFQNDHNYWI
;
A
#
# COMPACT_ATOMS: atom_id res chain seq x y z
N MET A 1 -17.35 8.01 11.98
CA MET A 1 -16.03 8.64 11.78
C MET A 1 -15.13 7.62 11.10
N VAL A 2 -14.00 8.02 10.51
CA VAL A 2 -13.06 7.08 9.84
C VAL A 2 -12.61 5.97 10.80
N LYS A 3 -12.29 6.29 12.04
CA LYS A 3 -11.83 5.36 13.09
C LYS A 3 -12.76 4.15 13.34
N ASP A 4 -14.05 4.30 13.08
CA ASP A 4 -15.03 3.23 13.33
C ASP A 4 -15.03 2.19 12.19
N TYR A 5 -14.38 2.51 11.07
CA TYR A 5 -14.41 1.71 9.86
C TYR A 5 -13.05 1.32 9.34
N LEU A 6 -11.98 2.01 9.72
CA LEU A 6 -10.67 1.87 9.09
C LEU A 6 -9.54 1.67 10.11
N THR A 7 -8.72 0.67 9.85
CA THR A 7 -7.37 0.52 10.41
C THR A 7 -6.35 0.73 9.29
N VAL A 8 -5.30 1.50 9.55
CA VAL A 8 -4.18 1.68 8.61
C VAL A 8 -3.01 0.81 9.06
N VAL A 9 -2.40 0.08 8.13
CA VAL A 9 -1.22 -0.77 8.37
C VAL A 9 -0.06 -0.25 7.53
N ILE A 10 1.05 0.07 8.17
CA ILE A 10 2.24 0.63 7.53
C ILE A 10 3.45 -0.26 7.85
N PRO A 11 3.94 -1.06 6.89
CA PRO A 11 5.21 -1.75 7.04
C PRO A 11 6.36 -0.74 6.98
N THR A 12 7.31 -0.86 7.89
CA THR A 12 8.49 0.02 7.96
C THR A 12 9.78 -0.76 8.08
N LYS A 13 10.78 -0.33 7.31
CA LYS A 13 12.17 -0.77 7.43
C LYS A 13 13.11 0.33 6.96
N ASN A 14 13.80 0.96 7.93
CA ASN A 14 14.78 2.03 7.67
C ASN A 14 14.19 3.21 6.87
N GLU A 15 13.07 3.74 7.34
CA GLU A 15 12.33 4.85 6.71
C GLU A 15 12.40 6.16 7.49
N SER A 16 13.46 6.35 8.30
CA SER A 16 13.65 7.55 9.12
C SER A 16 13.60 8.86 8.34
N GLU A 17 13.98 8.87 7.06
CA GLU A 17 13.92 10.07 6.21
C GLU A 17 12.49 10.46 5.78
N LEU A 18 11.55 9.50 5.73
CA LEU A 18 10.25 9.69 5.08
C LEU A 18 9.05 9.49 5.99
N ILE A 19 9.18 8.67 7.03
CA ILE A 19 8.07 8.32 7.91
C ILE A 19 7.42 9.54 8.59
N ASP A 20 8.20 10.56 8.95
CA ASP A 20 7.68 11.82 9.53
C ASP A 20 6.74 12.53 8.54
N ILE A 21 7.11 12.57 7.28
CA ILE A 21 6.30 13.21 6.22
C ILE A 21 5.03 12.39 5.98
N THR A 22 5.15 11.08 5.88
CA THR A 22 4.03 10.15 5.65
C THR A 22 3.00 10.23 6.77
N LEU A 23 3.43 10.10 8.02
CA LEU A 23 2.54 10.22 9.19
C LEU A 23 1.98 11.64 9.33
N GLY A 24 2.76 12.67 9.00
CA GLY A 24 2.30 14.05 8.98
C GLY A 24 1.16 14.30 7.97
N HIS A 25 1.23 13.71 6.78
CA HIS A 25 0.15 13.75 5.78
C HIS A 25 -1.07 12.94 6.23
N LEU A 26 -0.87 11.76 6.82
CA LEU A 26 -1.95 10.94 7.34
C LEU A 26 -2.67 11.64 8.50
N ASN A 27 -1.93 12.23 9.44
CA ASN A 27 -2.46 12.96 10.61
C ASN A 27 -3.33 14.18 10.23
N LYS A 28 -3.16 14.71 9.01
CA LYS A 28 -3.93 15.85 8.47
C LYS A 28 -5.17 15.43 7.67
N GLN A 29 -5.40 14.14 7.48
CA GLN A 29 -6.56 13.67 6.72
C GLN A 29 -7.87 14.02 7.43
N HIS A 30 -8.89 14.34 6.64
CA HIS A 30 -10.21 14.70 7.16
C HIS A 30 -10.84 13.50 7.90
N ASN A 31 -11.42 13.76 9.08
CA ASN A 31 -12.06 12.75 9.94
C ASN A 31 -11.16 11.62 10.45
N ILE A 32 -9.83 11.78 10.39
CA ILE A 32 -8.86 10.75 10.78
C ILE A 32 -8.74 10.55 12.30
N ASN A 33 -9.24 11.48 13.10
CA ASN A 33 -9.01 11.53 14.55
C ASN A 33 -9.39 10.22 15.26
N GLY A 34 -8.42 9.66 15.99
CA GLY A 34 -8.52 8.39 16.71
C GLY A 34 -8.49 7.15 15.82
N THR A 35 -8.14 7.30 14.53
CA THR A 35 -7.97 6.14 13.63
C THR A 35 -6.73 5.35 14.03
N LYS A 36 -6.90 4.03 14.19
CA LYS A 36 -5.81 3.11 14.52
C LYS A 36 -4.84 3.01 13.34
N VAL A 37 -3.55 3.22 13.64
CA VAL A 37 -2.43 3.06 12.70
C VAL A 37 -1.45 2.05 13.29
N ILE A 38 -1.30 0.92 12.62
CA ILE A 38 -0.41 -0.16 13.04
C ILE A 38 0.89 -0.04 12.23
N ILE A 39 1.97 0.29 12.92
CA ILE A 39 3.31 0.33 12.34
C ILE A 39 3.95 -1.05 12.56
N CYS A 40 4.21 -1.75 11.46
CA CYS A 40 4.85 -3.08 11.48
C CYS A 40 6.33 -2.89 11.15
N ASP A 41 7.16 -2.74 12.19
CA ASP A 41 8.52 -2.26 12.05
C ASP A 41 9.58 -3.36 12.22
N CYS A 42 10.62 -3.28 11.38
CA CYS A 42 11.85 -4.06 11.51
C CYS A 42 13.10 -3.20 11.17
N SER A 43 13.09 -1.94 11.59
CA SER A 43 14.16 -0.97 11.33
C SER A 43 15.31 -1.08 12.32
N ASP A 44 16.51 -0.78 11.83
CA ASP A 44 17.74 -0.65 12.62
C ASP A 44 18.16 0.84 12.77
N ASP A 45 17.38 1.77 12.19
CA ASP A 45 17.60 3.23 12.25
C ASP A 45 16.63 3.93 13.20
N ASN A 46 16.56 5.26 13.16
CA ASN A 46 15.73 6.08 14.05
C ASN A 46 14.23 6.10 13.68
N THR A 47 13.75 5.19 12.81
CA THR A 47 12.34 5.15 12.36
C THR A 47 11.37 5.12 13.54
N LEU A 48 11.57 4.20 14.49
CA LEU A 48 10.70 4.06 15.68
C LEU A 48 10.76 5.27 16.63
N GLU A 49 11.91 5.90 16.77
CA GLU A 49 12.04 7.12 17.57
C GLU A 49 11.17 8.24 17.01
N ILE A 50 11.16 8.41 15.69
CA ILE A 50 10.31 9.39 14.99
C ILE A 50 8.84 9.06 15.16
N VAL A 51 8.44 7.79 15.00
CA VAL A 51 7.06 7.33 15.18
C VAL A 51 6.56 7.65 16.60
N ASN A 52 7.39 7.41 17.62
CA ASN A 52 7.08 7.65 19.04
C ASN A 52 7.19 9.10 19.49
N SER A 53 7.48 10.04 18.60
CA SER A 53 7.71 11.45 18.94
C SER A 53 6.49 12.19 19.53
N GLY A 54 5.30 11.60 19.49
CA GLY A 54 4.06 12.21 19.99
C GLY A 54 3.49 13.34 19.12
N LYS A 55 4.04 13.57 17.93
CA LYS A 55 3.60 14.63 17.00
C LYS A 55 2.23 14.36 16.36
N TYR A 56 1.85 13.09 16.17
CA TYR A 56 0.70 12.68 15.36
C TYR A 56 -0.55 12.45 16.20
N LYS A 57 -1.00 13.52 16.88
CA LYS A 57 -2.04 13.48 17.93
C LYS A 57 -3.42 13.01 17.46
N ASN A 58 -3.69 13.03 16.15
CA ASN A 58 -4.96 12.55 15.58
C ASN A 58 -4.93 11.05 15.28
N LEU A 59 -3.79 10.38 15.45
CA LEU A 59 -3.63 8.96 15.15
C LEU A 59 -3.49 8.14 16.44
N ASP A 60 -4.12 6.98 16.49
CA ASP A 60 -3.93 5.96 17.52
C ASP A 60 -2.86 4.97 17.02
N ILE A 61 -1.59 5.25 17.33
CA ILE A 61 -0.44 4.50 16.81
C ILE A 61 -0.15 3.30 17.70
N VAL A 62 -0.10 2.13 17.09
CA VAL A 62 0.32 0.85 17.71
C VAL A 62 1.50 0.31 16.92
N ILE A 63 2.54 -0.18 17.61
CA ILE A 63 3.73 -0.78 16.99
C ILE A 63 3.68 -2.29 17.18
N THR A 64 4.06 -3.03 16.13
CA THR A 64 4.20 -4.48 16.16
C THR A 64 5.39 -4.91 15.29
N ASP A 65 5.75 -6.19 15.37
CA ASP A 65 6.87 -6.75 14.60
C ASP A 65 6.61 -6.69 13.10
N GLY A 66 7.62 -6.24 12.36
CA GLY A 66 7.65 -6.17 10.90
C GLY A 66 8.19 -7.46 10.26
N GLY A 67 8.99 -7.27 9.20
CA GLY A 67 9.60 -8.35 8.43
C GLY A 67 9.55 -8.06 6.92
N LEU A 68 9.44 -9.12 6.10
CA LEU A 68 9.12 -8.94 4.69
C LEU A 68 7.80 -8.16 4.55
N PRO A 69 7.59 -7.38 3.50
CA PRO A 69 6.37 -6.58 3.33
C PRO A 69 5.08 -7.39 3.42
N SER A 70 5.07 -8.62 2.87
CA SER A 70 3.96 -9.57 2.98
C SER A 70 3.66 -9.95 4.44
N VAL A 71 4.71 -10.31 5.20
CA VAL A 71 4.61 -10.70 6.62
C VAL A 71 4.17 -9.51 7.46
N ALA A 72 4.81 -8.36 7.31
CA ALA A 72 4.49 -7.14 8.05
C ALA A 72 3.02 -6.72 7.85
N ARG A 73 2.52 -6.75 6.60
CA ARG A 73 1.12 -6.41 6.33
C ARG A 73 0.15 -7.44 6.91
N ASN A 74 0.45 -8.74 6.88
CA ASN A 74 -0.36 -9.77 7.52
C ASN A 74 -0.38 -9.61 9.05
N ASN A 75 0.78 -9.34 9.68
CA ASN A 75 0.86 -9.06 11.12
C ASN A 75 -0.03 -7.87 11.51
N GLY A 76 0.05 -6.77 10.76
CA GLY A 76 -0.82 -5.62 10.99
C GLY A 76 -2.30 -5.93 10.76
N ALA A 77 -2.64 -6.66 9.70
CA ALA A 77 -4.02 -7.05 9.41
C ALA A 77 -4.63 -7.93 10.51
N SER A 78 -3.84 -8.79 11.16
CA SER A 78 -4.31 -9.65 12.26
C SER A 78 -4.80 -8.86 13.49
N LEU A 79 -4.33 -7.62 13.66
CA LEU A 79 -4.73 -6.70 14.72
C LEU A 79 -5.88 -5.75 14.29
N CYS A 80 -6.37 -5.90 13.06
CA CYS A 80 -7.46 -5.10 12.53
C CYS A 80 -8.80 -5.59 13.07
N ILE A 81 -9.54 -4.69 13.73
CA ILE A 81 -10.89 -4.96 14.25
C ILE A 81 -11.97 -4.17 13.51
N THR A 82 -11.58 -3.37 12.52
CA THR A 82 -12.48 -2.54 11.72
C THR A 82 -12.88 -3.24 10.43
N PRO A 83 -14.01 -2.86 9.80
CA PRO A 83 -14.47 -3.48 8.55
C PRO A 83 -13.51 -3.34 7.37
N TYR A 84 -12.64 -2.32 7.39
CA TYR A 84 -11.70 -2.04 6.31
C TYR A 84 -10.28 -1.89 6.83
N VAL A 85 -9.31 -2.37 6.07
CA VAL A 85 -7.88 -2.19 6.30
C VAL A 85 -7.24 -1.45 5.13
N LEU A 86 -6.45 -0.43 5.41
CA LEU A 86 -5.61 0.25 4.43
C LEU A 86 -4.16 -0.16 4.64
N PHE A 87 -3.58 -0.87 3.69
CA PHE A 87 -2.13 -1.04 3.60
C PHE A 87 -1.54 0.17 2.89
N MET A 88 -0.59 0.83 3.53
CA MET A 88 0.06 2.03 3.01
C MET A 88 1.56 1.98 3.29
N ASP A 89 2.40 2.23 2.27
CA ASP A 89 3.85 2.24 2.47
C ASP A 89 4.30 3.51 3.22
N ALA A 90 5.47 3.41 3.85
CA ALA A 90 6.05 4.47 4.68
C ALA A 90 6.58 5.69 3.89
N ASP A 91 6.55 5.64 2.55
CA ASP A 91 6.98 6.71 1.65
C ASP A 91 5.81 7.31 0.83
N ILE A 92 4.58 7.19 1.33
CA ILE A 92 3.37 7.69 0.66
C ILE A 92 2.94 9.05 1.21
N PHE A 93 2.71 10.00 0.31
CA PHE A 93 2.29 11.36 0.65
C PHE A 93 0.86 11.64 0.18
N LEU A 94 -0.06 11.74 1.15
CA LEU A 94 -1.48 12.03 0.93
C LEU A 94 -1.71 13.54 0.88
N VAL A 95 -1.44 14.15 -0.27
CA VAL A 95 -1.50 15.62 -0.44
C VAL A 95 -2.94 16.16 -0.32
N ASN A 96 -3.93 15.40 -0.82
CA ASN A 96 -5.33 15.77 -0.66
C ASN A 96 -5.86 15.26 0.69
N ILE A 97 -6.38 16.17 1.51
CA ILE A 97 -6.86 15.88 2.87
C ILE A 97 -8.13 14.99 2.90
N ASN A 98 -8.81 14.81 1.79
CA ASN A 98 -10.01 13.97 1.68
C ASN A 98 -9.71 12.57 1.14
N THR A 99 -8.44 12.25 0.81
CA THR A 99 -8.09 10.97 0.15
C THR A 99 -8.63 9.76 0.91
N ILE A 100 -8.39 9.69 2.22
CA ILE A 100 -8.85 8.57 3.06
C ILE A 100 -10.38 8.52 3.12
N ASN A 101 -11.00 9.64 3.45
CA ASN A 101 -12.46 9.70 3.63
C ASN A 101 -13.21 9.34 2.32
N ASP A 102 -12.78 9.90 1.20
CA ASP A 102 -13.44 9.67 -0.09
C ASP A 102 -13.22 8.24 -0.59
N THR A 103 -12.01 7.68 -0.39
CA THR A 103 -11.70 6.29 -0.78
C THR A 103 -12.47 5.30 0.09
N LEU A 104 -12.62 5.59 1.39
CA LEU A 104 -13.44 4.80 2.31
C LEU A 104 -14.94 4.83 1.92
N ASN A 105 -15.45 5.99 1.54
CA ASN A 105 -16.83 6.11 1.04
C ASN A 105 -17.01 5.36 -0.28
N LEU A 106 -16.00 5.39 -1.16
CA LEU A 106 -16.04 4.69 -2.44
C LEU A 106 -16.17 3.17 -2.25
N ILE A 107 -15.34 2.56 -1.40
CA ILE A 107 -15.39 1.10 -1.14
C ILE A 107 -16.72 0.70 -0.50
N LYS A 108 -17.22 1.47 0.48
CA LYS A 108 -18.48 1.22 1.18
C LYS A 108 -19.70 1.32 0.27
N ASN A 109 -19.83 2.43 -0.46
CA ASN A 109 -21.04 2.73 -1.22
C ASN A 109 -21.20 1.84 -2.45
N ASN A 110 -20.08 1.30 -2.98
CA ASN A 110 -20.10 0.44 -4.17
C ASN A 110 -19.85 -1.04 -3.83
N ASN A 111 -19.79 -1.38 -2.54
CA ASN A 111 -19.55 -2.74 -2.08
C ASN A 111 -18.33 -3.38 -2.77
N LEU A 112 -17.20 -2.65 -2.81
CA LEU A 112 -15.97 -3.11 -3.45
C LEU A 112 -15.14 -3.94 -2.46
N HIS A 113 -14.27 -4.80 -3.00
CA HIS A 113 -13.36 -5.62 -2.20
C HIS A 113 -11.99 -4.98 -2.02
N LEU A 114 -11.52 -4.27 -3.06
CA LEU A 114 -10.22 -3.62 -3.08
C LEU A 114 -10.32 -2.29 -3.84
N VAL A 115 -9.81 -1.23 -3.23
CA VAL A 115 -9.63 0.07 -3.87
C VAL A 115 -8.17 0.49 -3.74
N THR A 116 -7.59 0.94 -4.85
CA THR A 116 -6.29 1.60 -4.91
C THR A 116 -6.44 3.02 -5.43
N THR A 117 -5.33 3.75 -5.56
CA THR A 117 -5.31 5.13 -6.04
C THR A 117 -4.38 5.29 -7.25
N LYS A 118 -4.30 6.52 -7.78
CA LYS A 118 -3.35 6.88 -8.82
C LYS A 118 -2.04 7.34 -8.18
N PHE A 119 -0.93 6.71 -8.59
CA PHE A 119 0.40 7.04 -8.08
C PHE A 119 1.07 8.13 -8.92
N ARG A 120 1.85 8.96 -8.26
CA ARG A 120 2.67 10.01 -8.90
C ARG A 120 4.02 10.08 -8.22
N VAL A 121 5.05 10.38 -9.02
CA VAL A 121 6.37 10.82 -8.55
C VAL A 121 6.65 12.20 -9.13
N ARG A 122 7.51 12.96 -8.46
CA ARG A 122 7.98 14.24 -8.97
C ARG A 122 9.29 14.04 -9.75
N GLY A 123 9.54 14.89 -10.75
CA GLY A 123 10.79 14.89 -11.50
C GLY A 123 10.74 14.06 -12.79
N PHE A 124 11.92 13.58 -13.21
CA PHE A 124 12.12 12.95 -14.52
C PHE A 124 11.20 11.75 -14.78
N TYR A 125 10.93 10.94 -13.78
CA TYR A 125 10.09 9.73 -13.91
C TYR A 125 8.57 9.99 -13.78
N SER A 126 8.12 11.25 -13.78
CA SER A 126 6.70 11.61 -13.60
C SER A 126 5.75 11.01 -14.65
N PHE A 127 6.26 10.70 -15.85
CA PHE A 127 5.48 10.08 -16.93
C PHE A 127 5.23 8.58 -16.78
N VAL A 128 5.98 7.90 -15.91
CA VAL A 128 5.96 6.43 -15.80
C VAL A 128 4.62 5.92 -15.29
N PHE A 129 4.12 6.50 -14.18
CA PHE A 129 2.87 6.03 -13.58
C PHE A 129 1.64 6.26 -14.48
N PRO A 130 1.46 7.39 -15.19
CA PRO A 130 0.38 7.52 -16.16
C PRO A 130 0.39 6.46 -17.26
N ILE A 131 1.58 6.06 -17.75
CA ILE A 131 1.72 4.98 -18.74
C ILE A 131 1.32 3.63 -18.11
N PHE A 132 1.83 3.34 -16.91
CA PHE A 132 1.47 2.14 -16.17
C PHE A 132 -0.05 2.06 -15.91
N GLU A 133 -0.67 3.17 -15.49
CA GLU A 133 -2.12 3.25 -15.27
C GLU A 133 -2.92 2.94 -16.53
N PHE A 134 -2.47 3.46 -17.68
CA PHE A 134 -3.13 3.15 -18.96
C PHE A 134 -3.13 1.64 -19.26
N PHE A 135 -1.99 0.97 -19.11
CA PHE A 135 -1.90 -0.49 -19.32
C PHE A 135 -2.69 -1.27 -18.27
N ARG A 136 -2.65 -0.85 -17.00
CA ARG A 136 -3.46 -1.46 -15.94
C ARG A 136 -4.96 -1.37 -16.29
N ASP A 137 -5.43 -0.21 -16.69
CA ASP A 137 -6.86 0.01 -17.00
C ASP A 137 -7.32 -0.82 -18.20
N LEU A 138 -6.43 -1.11 -19.18
CA LEU A 138 -6.71 -2.05 -20.28
C LEU A 138 -6.79 -3.52 -19.82
N THR A 139 -6.06 -3.88 -18.76
CA THR A 139 -5.93 -5.27 -18.31
C THR A 139 -6.70 -5.59 -17.04
N VAL A 140 -7.36 -4.61 -16.43
CA VAL A 140 -7.95 -4.69 -15.09
C VAL A 140 -8.90 -5.88 -14.91
N TYR A 141 -9.70 -6.20 -15.91
CA TYR A 141 -10.63 -7.35 -15.85
C TYR A 141 -9.96 -8.71 -15.95
N LYS A 142 -8.71 -8.78 -16.44
CA LYS A 142 -7.91 -10.00 -16.53
C LYS A 142 -6.86 -10.10 -15.44
N ALA A 143 -6.45 -8.96 -14.91
CA ALA A 143 -5.40 -8.84 -13.91
C ALA A 143 -5.61 -7.55 -13.09
N PRO A 144 -6.48 -7.56 -12.07
CA PRO A 144 -6.55 -6.46 -11.13
C PRO A 144 -5.17 -6.18 -10.54
N CYS A 145 -4.74 -4.93 -10.52
CA CYS A 145 -3.41 -4.56 -10.05
C CYS A 145 -3.50 -3.33 -9.15
N ALA A 146 -3.39 -3.54 -7.86
CA ALA A 146 -3.14 -2.48 -6.89
C ALA A 146 -1.62 -2.35 -6.68
N ILE A 147 -1.18 -1.19 -6.29
CA ILE A 147 0.21 -0.92 -5.90
C ILE A 147 0.27 -0.91 -4.38
N GLY A 148 1.23 -1.61 -3.78
CA GLY A 148 1.37 -1.84 -2.35
C GLY A 148 1.34 -0.58 -1.49
N GLY A 149 1.74 0.55 -2.04
CA GLY A 149 1.72 1.83 -1.34
C GLY A 149 0.33 2.36 -0.98
N PHE A 150 -0.77 1.85 -1.57
CA PHE A 150 -2.13 2.18 -1.15
C PHE A 150 -3.12 1.10 -1.59
N MET A 151 -3.51 0.22 -0.68
CA MET A 151 -4.46 -0.86 -0.91
C MET A 151 -5.52 -0.86 0.19
N LEU A 152 -6.71 -0.32 -0.10
CA LEU A 152 -7.84 -0.33 0.83
C LEU A 152 -8.69 -1.58 0.57
N PHE A 153 -8.72 -2.49 1.54
CA PHE A 153 -9.44 -3.75 1.48
C PHE A 153 -10.67 -3.78 2.40
N ASP A 154 -11.71 -4.46 1.96
CA ASP A 154 -12.68 -5.08 2.86
C ASP A 154 -11.96 -6.20 3.64
N ILE A 155 -11.99 -6.17 4.98
CA ILE A 155 -11.23 -7.10 5.82
C ILE A 155 -11.75 -8.54 5.71
N PHE A 156 -13.05 -8.72 5.52
CA PHE A 156 -13.63 -10.04 5.33
C PHE A 156 -13.10 -10.66 4.02
N GLU A 157 -13.07 -9.88 2.95
CA GLU A 157 -12.58 -10.33 1.66
C GLU A 157 -11.07 -10.59 1.68
N PHE A 158 -10.29 -9.71 2.35
CA PHE A 158 -8.86 -9.93 2.58
C PHE A 158 -8.59 -11.29 3.25
N ASN A 159 -9.33 -11.59 4.32
CA ASN A 159 -9.21 -12.86 5.03
C ASN A 159 -9.69 -14.04 4.20
N ARG A 160 -10.78 -13.89 3.41
CA ARG A 160 -11.34 -14.92 2.54
C ARG A 160 -10.34 -15.39 1.47
N VAL A 161 -9.55 -14.47 0.92
CA VAL A 161 -8.53 -14.81 -0.09
C VAL A 161 -7.21 -15.26 0.52
N GLY A 162 -7.11 -15.31 1.86
CA GLY A 162 -5.95 -15.79 2.61
C GLY A 162 -4.84 -14.75 2.81
N GLY A 163 -5.13 -13.46 2.59
CA GLY A 163 -4.15 -12.38 2.75
C GLY A 163 -2.97 -12.45 1.79
N PHE A 164 -1.87 -11.79 2.18
CA PHE A 164 -0.59 -11.88 1.47
C PHE A 164 0.05 -13.26 1.67
N VAL A 165 0.76 -13.75 0.67
CA VAL A 165 1.58 -14.96 0.81
C VAL A 165 2.89 -14.58 1.51
N ASN A 166 3.15 -15.17 2.68
CA ASN A 166 4.30 -14.78 3.52
C ASN A 166 5.65 -15.02 2.82
N GLU A 167 5.72 -16.01 1.95
CA GLU A 167 6.90 -16.39 1.17
C GLU A 167 7.19 -15.43 0.01
N ASP A 168 6.22 -14.57 -0.37
CA ASP A 168 6.41 -13.61 -1.45
C ASP A 168 7.47 -12.56 -1.08
N LYS A 169 8.52 -12.51 -1.88
CA LYS A 169 9.62 -11.57 -1.76
C LYS A 169 9.56 -10.47 -2.81
N PHE A 170 8.65 -10.60 -3.77
CA PHE A 170 8.51 -9.66 -4.87
C PHE A 170 7.06 -9.57 -5.34
N ALA A 171 6.57 -8.34 -5.61
CA ALA A 171 5.24 -8.03 -6.16
C ALA A 171 4.07 -8.73 -5.42
N GLU A 172 4.17 -8.84 -4.11
CA GLU A 172 3.17 -9.42 -3.21
C GLU A 172 1.82 -8.71 -3.31
N ASP A 173 1.84 -7.42 -3.61
CA ASP A 173 0.68 -6.57 -3.85
C ASP A 173 -0.07 -6.97 -5.13
N PHE A 174 0.66 -7.20 -6.23
CA PHE A 174 0.09 -7.70 -7.47
C PHE A 174 -0.44 -9.12 -7.29
N HIS A 175 0.34 -10.02 -6.67
CA HIS A 175 -0.06 -11.41 -6.43
C HIS A 175 -1.35 -11.49 -5.60
N LEU A 176 -1.49 -10.68 -4.55
CA LEU A 176 -2.74 -10.59 -3.79
C LEU A 176 -3.89 -10.00 -4.62
N SER A 177 -3.63 -8.94 -5.38
CA SER A 177 -4.65 -8.30 -6.21
C SER A 177 -5.28 -9.27 -7.22
N MET A 178 -4.50 -10.20 -7.75
CA MET A 178 -4.96 -11.22 -8.69
C MET A 178 -6.03 -12.17 -8.12
N LYS A 179 -6.12 -12.30 -6.79
CA LYS A 179 -7.12 -13.13 -6.11
C LYS A 179 -8.48 -12.44 -5.98
N ILE A 180 -8.57 -11.15 -6.29
CA ILE A 180 -9.77 -10.32 -6.11
C ILE A 180 -10.65 -10.38 -7.36
N ASN A 181 -11.97 -10.41 -7.15
CA ASN A 181 -12.92 -10.28 -8.25
C ASN A 181 -12.72 -8.92 -8.95
N PRO A 182 -12.37 -8.89 -10.25
CA PRO A 182 -12.07 -7.64 -10.96
C PRO A 182 -13.24 -6.66 -11.02
N PHE A 183 -14.50 -7.14 -10.95
CA PHE A 183 -15.69 -6.28 -10.86
C PHE A 183 -15.89 -5.63 -9.49
N ARG A 184 -15.13 -6.05 -8.48
CA ARG A 184 -15.09 -5.49 -7.12
C ARG A 184 -13.77 -4.77 -6.82
N PHE A 185 -12.94 -4.58 -7.84
CA PHE A 185 -11.71 -3.78 -7.80
C PHE A 185 -11.98 -2.39 -8.40
N HIS A 186 -11.44 -1.35 -7.79
CA HIS A 186 -11.57 0.00 -8.33
C HIS A 186 -10.31 0.85 -8.07
N VAL A 187 -10.10 1.83 -8.97
CA VAL A 187 -9.03 2.82 -8.84
C VAL A 187 -9.64 4.17 -8.53
N SER A 188 -9.44 4.65 -7.33
CA SER A 188 -9.89 5.99 -6.91
C SER A 188 -9.26 7.08 -7.79
N PRO A 189 -9.98 8.16 -8.10
CA PRO A 189 -9.44 9.27 -8.88
C PRO A 189 -8.35 10.07 -8.15
N HIS A 190 -8.23 9.90 -6.83
CA HIS A 190 -7.22 10.59 -6.04
C HIS A 190 -5.80 10.26 -6.49
N LYS A 191 -4.94 11.27 -6.45
CA LYS A 191 -3.50 11.12 -6.73
C LYS A 191 -2.75 11.16 -5.42
N ILE A 192 -1.94 10.14 -5.17
CA ILE A 192 -0.98 10.10 -4.07
C ILE A 192 0.43 10.17 -4.63
N TYR A 193 1.36 10.61 -3.81
CA TYR A 193 2.75 10.79 -4.23
C TYR A 193 3.65 9.81 -3.48
N THR A 194 4.67 9.33 -4.16
CA THR A 194 5.75 8.51 -3.61
C THR A 194 7.09 9.01 -4.14
N THR A 195 8.18 8.39 -3.71
CA THR A 195 9.52 8.71 -4.15
C THR A 195 9.89 7.99 -5.43
N ASP A 196 10.89 8.51 -6.14
CA ASP A 196 11.47 7.87 -7.32
C ASP A 196 12.76 7.08 -6.99
N ARG A 197 13.02 6.81 -5.68
CA ARG A 197 14.23 6.14 -5.18
C ARG A 197 14.55 4.86 -5.96
N ARG A 198 13.52 4.02 -6.16
CA ARG A 198 13.67 2.73 -6.84
C ARG A 198 14.02 2.90 -8.32
N PHE A 199 13.40 3.87 -9.01
CA PHE A 199 13.75 4.18 -10.40
C PHE A 199 15.17 4.71 -10.53
N LYS A 200 15.63 5.55 -9.61
CA LYS A 200 17.00 6.07 -9.57
C LYS A 200 18.02 4.96 -9.34
N LYS A 201 17.73 4.00 -8.46
CA LYS A 201 18.66 2.94 -8.06
C LYS A 201 18.70 1.77 -9.07
N LYS A 202 17.55 1.33 -9.56
CA LYS A 202 17.43 0.14 -10.43
C LYS A 202 17.30 0.49 -11.92
N GLY A 203 16.91 1.72 -12.24
CA GLY A 203 16.67 2.19 -13.59
C GLY A 203 15.28 1.83 -14.13
N LEU A 204 14.82 2.63 -15.10
CA LEU A 204 13.50 2.50 -15.72
C LEU A 204 13.30 1.15 -16.42
N PHE A 205 14.30 0.70 -17.21
CA PHE A 205 14.21 -0.56 -17.96
C PHE A 205 14.03 -1.78 -17.04
N TYR A 206 14.74 -1.80 -15.91
CA TYR A 206 14.57 -2.85 -14.91
C TYR A 206 13.14 -2.85 -14.36
N MET A 207 12.59 -1.69 -14.00
CA MET A 207 11.24 -1.58 -13.46
C MET A 207 10.17 -2.02 -14.46
N LEU A 208 10.29 -1.61 -15.73
CA LEU A 208 9.38 -2.04 -16.80
C LEU A 208 9.48 -3.55 -17.07
N LYS A 209 10.72 -4.10 -17.12
CA LYS A 209 10.94 -5.54 -17.25
C LYS A 209 10.29 -6.32 -16.13
N MET A 210 10.46 -5.88 -14.87
CA MET A 210 9.87 -6.58 -13.72
C MET A 210 8.35 -6.50 -13.71
N SER A 211 7.76 -5.36 -14.10
CA SER A 211 6.30 -5.23 -14.26
C SER A 211 5.75 -6.18 -15.34
N TYR A 212 6.44 -6.29 -16.48
CA TYR A 212 6.07 -7.24 -17.53
C TYR A 212 6.19 -8.70 -17.08
N LEU A 213 7.29 -9.05 -16.41
CA LEU A 213 7.53 -10.40 -15.92
C LEU A 213 6.52 -10.81 -14.85
N SER A 214 6.11 -9.91 -13.96
CA SER A 214 5.03 -10.16 -12.99
C SER A 214 3.72 -10.52 -13.71
N TYR A 215 3.35 -9.77 -14.75
CA TYR A 215 2.16 -10.07 -15.52
C TYR A 215 2.28 -11.39 -16.30
N ALA A 216 3.42 -11.66 -16.92
CA ALA A 216 3.68 -12.89 -17.69
C ALA A 216 3.66 -14.15 -16.79
N ASN A 217 4.13 -14.01 -15.53
CA ASN A 217 4.21 -15.10 -14.55
C ASN A 217 3.07 -15.08 -13.51
N LYS A 218 1.99 -14.37 -13.76
CA LYS A 218 0.90 -14.16 -12.80
C LYS A 218 0.27 -15.44 -12.23
N ASN A 219 0.40 -16.57 -12.92
CA ASN A 219 -0.09 -17.88 -12.51
C ASN A 219 1.03 -18.79 -11.95
N ASN A 220 2.24 -18.25 -11.75
CA ASN A 220 3.38 -19.01 -11.22
C ASN A 220 3.78 -18.45 -9.83
N PRO A 221 3.33 -19.08 -8.72
CA PRO A 221 3.65 -18.61 -7.37
C PRO A 221 5.15 -18.55 -7.07
N GLU A 222 5.95 -19.49 -7.61
CA GLU A 222 7.40 -19.53 -7.37
C GLU A 222 8.11 -18.26 -7.87
N PHE A 223 7.55 -17.62 -8.90
CA PHE A 223 8.09 -16.36 -9.41
C PHE A 223 8.08 -15.26 -8.34
N PHE A 224 7.01 -15.16 -7.56
CA PHE A 224 6.86 -14.14 -6.51
C PHE A 224 7.70 -14.43 -5.27
N GLN A 225 8.05 -15.70 -5.01
CA GLN A 225 8.90 -16.12 -3.90
C GLN A 225 10.38 -15.84 -4.13
N ASN A 226 10.79 -15.55 -5.36
CA ASN A 226 12.14 -15.13 -5.69
C ASN A 226 12.31 -13.62 -5.46
N ASP A 227 13.44 -13.24 -4.86
CA ASP A 227 13.77 -11.82 -4.57
C ASP A 227 14.00 -11.00 -5.84
N HIS A 228 14.53 -11.59 -6.92
CA HIS A 228 14.92 -10.89 -8.16
C HIS A 228 15.87 -9.71 -7.93
N ASN A 229 16.53 -9.60 -6.77
CA ASN A 229 17.29 -8.42 -6.35
C ASN A 229 16.45 -7.11 -6.42
N TYR A 230 15.16 -7.20 -6.10
CA TYR A 230 14.24 -6.07 -6.22
C TYR A 230 14.37 -5.10 -5.05
N TRP A 231 14.54 -5.62 -3.84
CA TRP A 231 14.65 -4.79 -2.64
C TRP A 231 16.02 -4.13 -2.52
N ILE A 232 16.06 -3.01 -1.87
CA ILE A 232 17.23 -2.12 -1.79
C ILE A 232 17.77 -2.13 -0.37
#